data_2813f3f9d7d83dff577b4aec4e744ad9
#
_entry.id   2813f3f9d7d83dff577b4aec4e744ad9
#
_cell.length_a   1.000
_cell.length_b   1.000
_cell.length_c   1.000
_cell.angle_alpha   90.00
_cell.angle_beta   90.00
_cell.angle_gamma   90.00
#
_symmetry.space_group_name_H-M   'P 1'
#
loop_
_entity.id
_entity.type
_entity.pdbx_description
1 polymer ?
#
loop_
_entity_poly.entity_id
_entity_poly.type
_entity_poly.pdbx_seq_one_letter_code
_entity_poly.pdbx_strand_id
1 'polypeptide(L)' 'MGTIPIWKRQGVSMQSRELIRRLKEDGWVEVSQSGSHRTFAKEGVREVITIPHPRKDSSKGVIRQAQKYSGLKLL' A
#
# COMPACT_ATOMS: atom_id res chain seq x y z
N MET A 1 3.66 -7.04 27.23
CA MET A 1 3.88 -5.86 26.40
C MET A 1 4.16 -6.25 24.98
N GLY A 2 3.43 -5.67 24.05
CA GLY A 2 3.59 -5.99 22.67
C GLY A 2 4.84 -5.33 22.07
N THR A 3 5.41 -6.00 21.08
CA THR A 3 6.50 -5.43 20.32
C THR A 3 5.93 -4.62 19.17
N ILE A 4 6.37 -3.38 19.05
CA ILE A 4 5.92 -2.54 17.95
C ILE A 4 6.66 -2.99 16.68
N PRO A 5 5.94 -3.28 15.59
CA PRO A 5 6.58 -3.63 14.33
C PRO A 5 7.53 -2.53 13.87
N ILE A 6 8.58 -2.92 13.18
CA ILE A 6 9.60 -1.98 12.73
C ILE A 6 9.00 -0.84 11.91
N TRP A 7 8.08 -1.14 10.99
CA TRP A 7 7.47 -0.13 10.16
C TRP A 7 6.65 0.86 10.98
N LYS A 8 6.03 0.38 12.05
CA LYS A 8 5.20 1.21 12.91
C LYS A 8 6.07 2.03 13.86
N ARG A 9 7.22 1.48 14.22
CA ARG A 9 8.16 2.16 15.13
C ARG A 9 8.71 3.42 14.52
N GLN A 10 8.98 3.37 13.21
CA GLN A 10 9.46 4.53 12.47
C GLN A 10 8.35 5.55 12.26
N GLY A 11 7.10 5.11 12.26
CA GLY A 11 5.94 5.97 12.18
C GLY A 11 5.73 6.65 10.84
N VAL A 12 6.53 6.36 9.83
CA VAL A 12 6.51 7.17 8.63
C VAL A 12 6.45 6.40 7.32
N SER A 13 6.83 5.14 7.31
CA SER A 13 6.86 4.43 6.04
C SER A 13 6.58 2.96 6.23
N MET A 14 6.16 2.34 5.14
CA MET A 14 5.90 0.92 5.08
C MET A 14 6.58 0.42 3.81
N GLN A 15 7.15 -0.77 3.85
CA GLN A 15 7.75 -1.33 2.65
C GLN A 15 6.68 -1.54 1.60
N SER A 16 7.00 -1.19 0.36
CA SER A 16 6.04 -1.33 -0.75
C SER A 16 5.55 -2.76 -0.88
N ARG A 17 6.43 -3.73 -0.70
CA ARG A 17 6.07 -5.14 -0.75
C ARG A 17 5.01 -5.49 0.28
N GLU A 18 5.14 -4.97 1.49
CA GLU A 18 4.18 -5.22 2.56
C GLU A 18 2.84 -4.55 2.24
N LEU A 19 2.89 -3.33 1.74
CA LEU A 19 1.68 -2.61 1.37
C LEU A 19 0.93 -3.36 0.27
N ILE A 20 1.65 -3.84 -0.73
CA ILE A 20 1.03 -4.60 -1.82
C ILE A 20 0.41 -5.89 -1.28
N ARG A 21 1.08 -6.57 -0.38
CA ARG A 21 0.56 -7.78 0.23
C ARG A 21 -0.77 -7.50 0.95
N ARG A 22 -0.81 -6.42 1.70
CA ARG A 22 -2.00 -6.05 2.45
C ARG A 22 -3.17 -5.70 1.51
N LEU A 23 -2.86 -5.01 0.42
CA LEU A 23 -3.89 -4.68 -0.55
C LEU A 23 -4.44 -5.93 -1.22
N LYS A 24 -3.57 -6.86 -1.60
CA LYS A 24 -4.01 -8.10 -2.23
C LYS A 24 -4.88 -8.92 -1.30
N GLU A 25 -4.53 -8.96 -0.02
CA GLU A 25 -5.35 -9.66 0.97
C GLU A 25 -6.74 -9.04 1.09
N ASP A 26 -6.84 -7.74 0.85
CA ASP A 26 -8.12 -7.03 0.91
C ASP A 26 -8.92 -7.13 -0.39
N GLY A 27 -8.38 -7.80 -1.39
CA GLY A 27 -9.09 -8.01 -2.65
C GLY A 27 -8.64 -7.12 -3.80
N TRP A 28 -7.60 -6.31 -3.58
CA TRP A 28 -7.06 -5.48 -4.66
C TRP A 28 -6.27 -6.32 -5.63
N VAL A 29 -6.42 -6.03 -6.91
CA VAL A 29 -5.77 -6.79 -7.98
C VAL A 29 -4.91 -5.85 -8.79
N GLU A 30 -3.72 -6.30 -9.13
CA GLU A 30 -2.84 -5.52 -9.98
C GLU A 30 -3.38 -5.51 -11.40
N VAL A 31 -3.68 -4.33 -11.92
CA VAL A 31 -4.29 -4.20 -13.25
C VAL A 31 -3.34 -3.59 -14.26
N SER A 32 -2.25 -2.97 -13.83
CA SER A 32 -1.27 -2.48 -14.77
C SER A 32 0.07 -2.24 -14.09
N GLN A 33 1.12 -2.22 -14.88
CA GLN A 33 2.44 -1.89 -14.42
C GLN A 33 3.10 -1.03 -15.50
N SER A 34 3.57 0.14 -15.08
CA SER A 34 4.25 1.05 -15.99
C SER A 34 5.56 1.46 -15.33
N GLY A 35 6.68 0.92 -15.86
CA GLY A 35 7.97 1.15 -15.24
C GLY A 35 7.97 0.62 -13.80
N SER A 36 8.24 1.50 -12.86
CA SER A 36 8.26 1.14 -11.45
C SER A 36 6.92 1.38 -10.76
N HIS A 37 5.88 1.74 -11.51
CA HIS A 37 4.56 2.00 -10.92
C HIS A 37 3.63 0.83 -11.16
N ARG A 38 3.09 0.28 -10.09
CA ARG A 38 2.13 -0.81 -10.14
C ARG A 38 0.78 -0.31 -9.66
N THR A 39 -0.25 -0.51 -10.47
CA THR A 39 -1.58 0.01 -10.19
C THR A 39 -2.52 -1.11 -9.79
N PHE A 40 -3.27 -0.89 -8.73
CA PHE A 40 -4.19 -1.86 -8.18
C PHE A 40 -5.61 -1.32 -8.20
N ALA A 41 -6.55 -2.21 -8.49
CA ALA A 41 -7.96 -1.87 -8.50
C ALA A 41 -8.74 -2.94 -7.73
N LYS A 42 -9.91 -2.54 -7.23
CA LYS A 42 -10.78 -3.45 -6.51
C LYS A 42 -12.20 -3.29 -7.02
N GLU A 43 -12.89 -4.41 -7.21
CA GLU A 43 -14.27 -4.38 -7.67
C GLU A 43 -15.13 -3.59 -6.70
N GLY A 44 -15.96 -2.70 -7.24
CA GLY A 44 -16.81 -1.85 -6.41
C GLY A 44 -16.15 -0.58 -5.92
N VAL A 45 -14.85 -0.43 -6.16
CA VAL A 45 -14.12 0.77 -5.78
C VAL A 45 -13.72 1.53 -7.04
N ARG A 46 -14.07 2.80 -7.08
CA ARG A 46 -13.82 3.66 -8.22
C ARG A 46 -12.36 4.02 -8.40
N GLU A 47 -11.70 4.27 -7.29
CA GLU A 47 -10.32 4.74 -7.30
C GLU A 47 -9.37 3.58 -7.49
N VAL A 48 -8.20 3.90 -8.06
CA VAL A 48 -7.12 2.93 -8.15
C VAL A 48 -5.98 3.39 -7.26
N ILE A 49 -5.15 2.44 -6.84
CA ILE A 49 -4.01 2.74 -5.97
C ILE A 49 -2.75 2.44 -6.75
N THR A 50 -1.86 3.42 -6.86
CA THR A 50 -0.59 3.26 -7.56
C THR A 50 0.54 3.25 -6.55
N ILE A 51 1.36 2.21 -6.61
CA ILE A 51 2.46 2.02 -5.67
C ILE A 51 3.76 1.93 -6.45
N PRO A 52 4.75 2.77 -6.14
CA PRO A 52 6.05 2.67 -6.77
C PRO A 52 6.78 1.42 -6.28
N HIS A 53 7.14 0.57 -7.20
CA HIS A 53 7.82 -0.69 -6.93
C HIS A 53 8.82 -0.91 -8.07
N PRO A 54 10.08 -1.19 -7.78
CA PRO A 54 10.59 -1.88 -6.58
C PRO A 54 11.12 -1.00 -5.45
N ARG A 55 10.65 0.19 -5.28
CA ARG A 55 11.08 0.99 -4.13
C ARG A 55 10.85 0.24 -2.84
N LYS A 56 11.84 0.31 -1.97
CA LYS A 56 11.80 -0.39 -0.70
C LYS A 56 10.67 0.11 0.17
N ASP A 57 10.59 1.42 0.29
CA ASP A 57 9.62 2.06 1.17
C ASP A 57 8.64 2.90 0.39
N SER A 58 7.38 2.81 0.78
CA SER A 58 6.36 3.69 0.23
C SER A 58 6.35 4.99 1.02
N SER A 59 6.19 6.10 0.32
CA SER A 59 6.11 7.39 0.98
C SER A 59 4.82 7.49 1.79
N LYS A 60 4.82 8.45 2.72
CA LYS A 60 3.65 8.70 3.54
C LYS A 60 2.42 9.02 2.68
N GLY A 61 2.62 9.78 1.60
CA GLY A 61 1.53 10.12 0.69
C GLY A 61 0.93 8.90 0.01
N VAL A 62 1.78 7.98 -0.40
CA VAL A 62 1.31 6.75 -1.02
C VAL A 62 0.52 5.92 -0.02
N ILE A 63 1.02 5.80 1.21
CA ILE A 63 0.34 5.02 2.24
C ILE A 63 -1.00 5.66 2.60
N ARG A 64 -1.05 6.98 2.68
CA ARG A 64 -2.30 7.68 2.96
C ARG A 64 -3.33 7.47 1.86
N GLN A 65 -2.90 7.51 0.61
CA GLN A 65 -3.79 7.27 -0.52
C GLN A 65 -4.34 5.84 -0.44
N ALA A 66 -3.46 4.87 -0.20
CA ALA A 66 -3.87 3.48 -0.09
C ALA A 66 -4.86 3.30 1.06
N GLN A 67 -4.60 3.93 2.19
CA GLN A 67 -5.49 3.85 3.35
C GLN A 67 -6.85 4.46 3.04
N LYS A 68 -6.85 5.61 2.37
CA LYS A 68 -8.09 6.30 2.05
C LYS A 68 -8.98 5.46 1.12
N TYR A 69 -8.38 4.90 0.08
CA TYR A 69 -9.16 4.19 -0.93
C TYR A 69 -9.50 2.77 -0.53
N SER A 70 -8.65 2.11 0.24
CA SER A 70 -8.89 0.74 0.66
C SER A 70 -9.72 0.64 1.93
N GLY A 71 -9.69 1.68 2.75
CA GLY A 71 -10.31 1.61 4.06
C GLY A 71 -9.49 0.86 5.08
N LEU A 72 -8.32 0.39 4.69
CA LEU A 72 -7.44 -0.32 5.61
C LEU A 72 -6.71 0.67 6.52
N LYS A 73 -6.45 0.24 7.74
CA LYS A 73 -5.71 1.04 8.69
C LYS A 73 -4.23 0.73 8.51
N LEU A 74 -3.52 1.58 7.78
CA LEU A 74 -2.14 1.34 7.41
C LEU A 74 -1.16 2.24 8.16
N LEU A 75 -1.62 3.32 8.74
CA LEU A 75 -0.80 4.24 9.53
C LEU A 75 -1.22 4.23 10.99
#